data_9197a9235ae480ef9de07e7d28a61494
#
_entry.id   9197a9235ae480ef9de07e7d28a61494
#
_cell.length_a   1.000
_cell.length_b   1.000
_cell.length_c   1.000
_cell.angle_alpha   90.00
_cell.angle_beta   90.00
_cell.angle_gamma   90.00
#
_symmetry.space_group_name_H-M   'P 1'
#
loop_
_entity.id
_entity.type
_entity.pdbx_description
1 polymer ?
#
loop_
_entity_poly.entity_id
_entity_poly.type
_entity_poly.pdbx_seq_one_letter_code
_entity_poly.pdbx_strand_id
1 'polypeptide(L)'
;MNSKFSVKFYEHKKLTDEIISEIIYVKSKQWKYSFDQHKKWIESNIKNEDIHVLLYSNNKIVAYSNLVSILVNFDGKQISCLGVGNVCASERSKGYGLELMTKVNEYLISNKKIGLLFCREVLLKFYTSLGWKQLQPKQYQIPLLIYEAMVFNLSRDFSLLEYNDKLF
;
A
#
# COMPACT_ATOMS: atom_id res chain seq x y z
N MET A 1 -17.89 -5.36 21.76
CA MET A 1 -18.38 -5.67 20.40
C MET A 1 -17.27 -6.38 19.64
N ASN A 2 -17.48 -7.62 19.24
CA ASN A 2 -16.50 -8.31 18.40
C ASN A 2 -16.46 -7.58 17.05
N SER A 3 -15.32 -6.98 16.74
CA SER A 3 -15.10 -6.39 15.41
C SER A 3 -15.25 -7.49 14.36
N LYS A 4 -16.07 -7.24 13.33
CA LYS A 4 -16.27 -8.13 12.18
C LYS A 4 -14.96 -8.43 11.45
N PHE A 5 -13.96 -7.57 11.63
CA PHE A 5 -12.68 -7.61 10.97
C PHE A 5 -11.53 -7.65 11.99
N SER A 6 -10.45 -8.33 11.63
CA SER A 6 -9.16 -8.23 12.31
C SER A 6 -8.08 -7.93 11.28
N VAL A 7 -7.07 -7.15 11.67
CA VAL A 7 -5.92 -6.84 10.82
C VAL A 7 -4.66 -7.43 11.42
N LYS A 8 -3.78 -7.94 10.56
CA LYS A 8 -2.45 -8.39 10.95
C LYS A 8 -1.40 -7.76 10.05
N PHE A 9 -0.27 -7.42 10.67
CA PHE A 9 0.91 -6.86 10.00
C PHE A 9 2.05 -7.86 10.15
N TYR A 10 2.59 -8.34 9.03
CA TYR A 10 3.68 -9.30 9.02
C TYR A 10 4.86 -8.77 8.23
N GLU A 11 6.05 -8.83 8.81
CA GLU A 11 7.27 -8.72 8.03
C GLU A 11 7.35 -9.87 7.01
N HIS A 12 7.84 -9.60 5.81
CA HIS A 12 7.88 -10.60 4.74
C HIS A 12 8.58 -11.88 5.15
N LYS A 13 9.71 -11.78 5.86
CA LYS A 13 10.47 -12.94 6.37
C LYS A 13 9.73 -13.84 7.36
N LYS A 14 8.57 -13.39 7.87
CA LYS A 14 7.73 -14.15 8.83
C LYS A 14 6.52 -14.81 8.18
N LEU A 15 6.35 -14.63 6.87
CA LEU A 15 5.25 -15.27 6.15
C LEU A 15 5.54 -16.74 5.87
N THR A 16 4.50 -17.56 5.99
CA THR A 16 4.53 -18.95 5.51
C THR A 16 4.05 -19.04 4.06
N ASP A 17 4.36 -20.14 3.39
CA ASP A 17 3.90 -20.38 2.02
C ASP A 17 2.36 -20.43 1.92
N GLU A 18 1.68 -20.89 2.97
CA GLU A 18 0.22 -20.89 3.06
C GLU A 18 -0.33 -19.45 3.04
N ILE A 19 0.23 -18.56 3.86
CA ILE A 19 -0.20 -17.15 3.88
C ILE A 19 0.11 -16.46 2.55
N ILE A 20 1.27 -16.73 1.94
CA ILE A 20 1.61 -16.21 0.61
C ILE A 20 0.59 -16.69 -0.42
N SER A 21 0.17 -17.94 -0.36
CA SER A 21 -0.84 -18.51 -1.27
C SER A 21 -2.20 -17.82 -1.11
N GLU A 22 -2.63 -17.53 0.13
CA GLU A 22 -3.86 -16.77 0.39
C GLU A 22 -3.76 -15.31 -0.10
N ILE A 23 -2.61 -14.65 0.08
CA ILE A 23 -2.35 -13.32 -0.47
C ILE A 23 -2.48 -13.34 -2.00
N ILE A 24 -1.86 -14.31 -2.66
CA ILE A 24 -1.93 -14.46 -4.12
C ILE A 24 -3.37 -14.68 -4.58
N TYR A 25 -4.15 -15.48 -3.86
CA TYR A 25 -5.58 -15.65 -4.13
C TYR A 25 -6.33 -14.31 -4.13
N VAL A 26 -6.14 -13.46 -3.11
CA VAL A 26 -6.79 -12.14 -3.04
C VAL A 26 -6.28 -11.23 -4.16
N LYS A 27 -4.97 -11.20 -4.43
CA LYS A 27 -4.37 -10.43 -5.53
C LYS A 27 -4.94 -10.84 -6.90
N SER A 28 -5.17 -12.13 -7.14
CA SER A 28 -5.70 -12.65 -8.41
C SER A 28 -7.13 -12.18 -8.73
N LYS A 29 -7.89 -11.71 -7.73
CA LYS A 29 -9.20 -11.08 -7.96
C LYS A 29 -9.08 -9.71 -8.64
N GLN A 30 -7.98 -9.01 -8.40
CA GLN A 30 -7.71 -7.68 -8.98
C GLN A 30 -6.86 -7.77 -10.26
N TRP A 31 -5.81 -8.60 -10.25
CA TRP A 31 -4.86 -8.75 -11.35
C TRP A 31 -4.84 -10.19 -11.87
N LYS A 32 -5.08 -10.35 -13.18
CA LYS A 32 -5.23 -11.65 -13.85
C LYS A 32 -3.87 -12.27 -14.24
N TYR A 33 -2.95 -12.34 -13.29
CA TYR A 33 -1.69 -13.05 -13.44
C TYR A 33 -1.79 -14.47 -12.90
N SER A 34 -0.90 -15.36 -13.36
CA SER A 34 -0.79 -16.71 -12.79
C SER A 34 -0.26 -16.67 -11.35
N PHE A 35 -0.43 -17.79 -10.65
CA PHE A 35 0.13 -17.94 -9.30
C PHE A 35 1.64 -17.67 -9.29
N ASP A 36 2.38 -18.27 -10.20
CA ASP A 36 3.85 -18.12 -10.30
C ASP A 36 4.27 -16.68 -10.61
N GLN A 37 3.51 -15.97 -11.46
CA GLN A 37 3.78 -14.57 -11.75
C GLN A 37 3.56 -13.69 -10.51
N HIS A 38 2.51 -13.91 -9.73
CA HIS A 38 2.29 -13.23 -8.47
C HIS A 38 3.38 -13.54 -7.45
N LYS A 39 3.76 -14.83 -7.32
CA LYS A 39 4.82 -15.27 -6.40
C LYS A 39 6.15 -14.62 -6.74
N LYS A 40 6.56 -14.70 -8.01
CA LYS A 40 7.78 -14.08 -8.50
C LYS A 40 7.80 -12.56 -8.28
N TRP A 41 6.65 -11.89 -8.46
CA TRP A 41 6.56 -10.46 -8.19
C TRP A 41 6.81 -10.15 -6.71
N ILE A 42 6.21 -10.90 -5.78
CA ILE A 42 6.43 -10.75 -4.34
C ILE A 42 7.90 -10.94 -4.00
N GLU A 43 8.51 -12.05 -4.45
CA GLU A 43 9.91 -12.37 -4.19
C GLU A 43 10.89 -11.32 -4.75
N SER A 44 10.54 -10.67 -5.88
CA SER A 44 11.41 -9.70 -6.55
C SER A 44 11.24 -8.26 -6.04
N ASN A 45 10.14 -7.93 -5.38
CA ASN A 45 9.79 -6.54 -5.05
C ASN A 45 9.58 -6.27 -3.56
N ILE A 46 9.39 -7.30 -2.75
CA ILE A 46 9.18 -7.18 -1.30
C ILE A 46 10.44 -7.65 -0.58
N LYS A 47 11.02 -6.79 0.25
CA LYS A 47 12.20 -7.12 1.07
C LYS A 47 11.78 -7.79 2.37
N ASN A 48 12.74 -8.43 3.04
CA ASN A 48 12.51 -9.19 4.28
C ASN A 48 11.82 -8.37 5.39
N GLU A 49 12.12 -7.09 5.49
CA GLU A 49 11.59 -6.17 6.51
C GLU A 49 10.34 -5.41 6.06
N ASP A 50 9.97 -5.51 4.79
CA ASP A 50 8.74 -4.91 4.29
C ASP A 50 7.52 -5.64 4.88
N ILE A 51 6.40 -4.93 4.95
CA ILE A 51 5.25 -5.37 5.72
C ILE A 51 4.11 -5.77 4.78
N HIS A 52 3.51 -6.91 5.06
CA HIS A 52 2.24 -7.33 4.50
C HIS A 52 1.11 -6.99 5.47
N VAL A 53 0.09 -6.33 4.99
CA VAL A 53 -1.11 -5.96 5.74
C VAL A 53 -2.26 -6.85 5.29
N LEU A 54 -2.75 -7.68 6.19
CA LEU A 54 -3.78 -8.69 5.94
C LEU A 54 -5.04 -8.35 6.72
N LEU A 55 -6.13 -8.08 6.02
CA LEU A 55 -7.45 -7.93 6.63
C LEU A 55 -8.18 -9.27 6.61
N TYR A 56 -8.60 -9.71 7.78
CA TYR A 56 -9.36 -10.95 7.96
C TYR A 56 -10.83 -10.67 8.25
N SER A 57 -11.69 -11.49 7.68
CA SER A 57 -13.10 -11.66 8.04
C SER A 57 -13.42 -13.15 8.09
N ASN A 58 -14.01 -13.61 9.20
CA ASN A 58 -14.30 -15.04 9.43
C ASN A 58 -13.09 -15.94 9.16
N ASN A 59 -11.92 -15.57 9.70
CA ASN A 59 -10.64 -16.28 9.57
C ASN A 59 -10.11 -16.43 8.12
N LYS A 60 -10.63 -15.67 7.16
CA LYS A 60 -10.14 -15.63 5.78
C LYS A 60 -9.56 -14.27 5.46
N ILE A 61 -8.48 -14.22 4.69
CA ILE A 61 -7.95 -12.96 4.16
C ILE A 61 -8.94 -12.43 3.11
N VAL A 62 -9.47 -11.23 3.36
CA VAL A 62 -10.45 -10.58 2.48
C VAL A 62 -9.93 -9.33 1.80
N ALA A 63 -8.82 -8.76 2.30
CA ALA A 63 -8.11 -7.66 1.63
C ALA A 63 -6.63 -7.69 2.00
N TYR A 64 -5.83 -7.11 1.12
CA TYR A 64 -4.37 -7.12 1.19
C TYR A 64 -3.78 -5.79 0.73
N SER A 65 -2.67 -5.41 1.36
CA SER A 65 -1.75 -4.37 0.92
C SER A 65 -0.33 -4.71 1.38
N ASN A 66 0.68 -4.13 0.76
CA ASN A 66 2.05 -4.15 1.27
C ASN A 66 2.54 -2.73 1.58
N LEU A 67 3.42 -2.62 2.57
CA LEU A 67 4.13 -1.39 2.94
C LEU A 67 5.62 -1.62 2.70
N VAL A 68 6.18 -0.90 1.75
CA VAL A 68 7.59 -1.02 1.34
C VAL A 68 8.38 0.16 1.89
N SER A 69 9.50 -0.11 2.54
CA SER A 69 10.39 0.95 3.03
C SER A 69 11.08 1.65 1.86
N ILE A 70 10.86 2.95 1.72
CA ILE A 70 11.41 3.78 0.65
C ILE A 70 12.07 5.04 1.19
N LEU A 71 12.99 5.60 0.41
CA LEU A 71 13.56 6.92 0.64
C LEU A 71 13.00 7.90 -0.40
N VAL A 72 12.44 8.98 0.06
CA VAL A 72 11.85 10.03 -0.77
C VAL A 72 12.58 11.34 -0.47
N ASN A 73 12.94 12.07 -1.52
CA ASN A 73 13.53 13.39 -1.40
C ASN A 73 12.42 14.45 -1.40
N PHE A 74 12.37 15.26 -0.35
CA PHE A 74 11.50 16.43 -0.24
C PHE A 74 12.38 17.68 -0.16
N ASP A 75 12.37 18.49 -1.22
CA ASP A 75 13.17 19.75 -1.32
C ASP A 75 14.66 19.54 -0.96
N GLY A 76 15.29 18.48 -1.51
CA GLY A 76 16.69 18.13 -1.27
C GLY A 76 16.95 17.33 0.02
N LYS A 77 15.94 17.05 0.85
CA LYS A 77 16.08 16.26 2.08
C LYS A 77 15.49 14.88 1.94
N GLN A 78 16.31 13.83 2.10
CA GLN A 78 15.85 12.45 2.12
C GLN A 78 15.09 12.13 3.41
N ILE A 79 13.92 11.51 3.24
CA ILE A 79 13.04 11.09 4.34
C ILE A 79 12.61 9.64 4.11
N SER A 80 12.68 8.84 5.18
CA SER A 80 12.16 7.48 5.19
C SER A 80 10.63 7.50 5.19
N CYS A 81 10.04 6.93 4.15
CA CYS A 81 8.60 6.80 3.95
C CYS A 81 8.19 5.34 3.78
N LEU A 82 6.91 5.07 3.78
CA LEU A 82 6.36 3.77 3.40
C LEU A 82 5.58 3.91 2.08
N GLY A 83 6.00 3.18 1.08
CA GLY A 83 5.25 2.98 -0.15
C GLY A 83 4.10 2.01 0.09
N VAL A 84 2.87 2.44 -0.17
CA VAL A 84 1.67 1.62 0.01
C VAL A 84 1.25 1.07 -1.35
N GLY A 85 1.41 -0.23 -1.53
CA GLY A 85 1.16 -0.90 -2.80
C GLY A 85 0.20 -2.07 -2.71
N ASN A 86 -0.19 -2.58 -3.88
CA ASN A 86 -1.02 -3.77 -4.04
C ASN A 86 -2.33 -3.77 -3.24
N VAL A 87 -2.93 -2.62 -3.03
CA VAL A 87 -4.22 -2.51 -2.33
C VAL A 87 -5.29 -3.23 -3.13
N CYS A 88 -5.80 -4.33 -2.58
CA CYS A 88 -6.83 -5.15 -3.24
C CYS A 88 -7.74 -5.84 -2.23
N ALA A 89 -8.90 -6.27 -2.71
CA ALA A 89 -9.90 -7.00 -1.93
C ALA A 89 -10.44 -8.20 -2.72
N SER A 90 -10.84 -9.25 -2.00
CA SER A 90 -11.42 -10.46 -2.60
C SER A 90 -12.76 -10.22 -3.28
N GLU A 91 -13.55 -9.27 -2.73
CA GLU A 91 -14.86 -8.88 -3.25
C GLU A 91 -15.02 -7.36 -3.23
N ARG A 92 -15.71 -6.85 -4.25
CA ARG A 92 -16.08 -5.42 -4.33
C ARG A 92 -17.31 -5.13 -3.47
N SER A 93 -17.49 -3.84 -3.11
CA SER A 93 -18.67 -3.32 -2.41
C SER A 93 -18.96 -3.94 -1.03
N LYS A 94 -17.99 -4.63 -0.42
CA LYS A 94 -18.07 -5.19 0.93
C LYS A 94 -17.42 -4.30 2.01
N GLY A 95 -16.86 -3.17 1.63
CA GLY A 95 -16.13 -2.27 2.54
C GLY A 95 -14.73 -2.74 2.91
N TYR A 96 -14.25 -3.87 2.38
CA TYR A 96 -12.94 -4.44 2.74
C TYR A 96 -11.77 -3.49 2.45
N GLY A 97 -11.80 -2.81 1.30
CA GLY A 97 -10.75 -1.84 0.96
C GLY A 97 -10.76 -0.63 1.89
N LEU A 98 -11.93 -0.15 2.29
CA LEU A 98 -12.08 0.94 3.24
C LEU A 98 -11.49 0.56 4.61
N GLU A 99 -11.88 -0.59 5.14
CA GLU A 99 -11.37 -1.08 6.43
C GLU A 99 -9.85 -1.32 6.39
N LEU A 100 -9.34 -1.97 5.33
CA LEU A 100 -7.92 -2.19 5.14
C LEU A 100 -7.14 -0.86 5.18
N MET A 101 -7.56 0.12 4.37
CA MET A 101 -6.84 1.39 4.28
C MET A 101 -6.99 2.26 5.54
N THR A 102 -8.10 2.12 6.28
CA THR A 102 -8.23 2.71 7.61
C THR A 102 -7.15 2.17 8.55
N LYS A 103 -6.92 0.85 8.54
CA LYS A 103 -5.86 0.21 9.36
C LYS A 103 -4.45 0.55 8.89
N VAL A 104 -4.23 0.69 7.60
CA VAL A 104 -2.96 1.20 7.05
C VAL A 104 -2.71 2.63 7.55
N ASN A 105 -3.70 3.51 7.49
CA ASN A 105 -3.58 4.89 7.97
C ASN A 105 -3.27 4.94 9.48
N GLU A 106 -3.98 4.15 10.31
CA GLU A 106 -3.71 4.03 11.74
C GLU A 106 -2.26 3.59 11.99
N TYR A 107 -1.75 2.62 11.22
CA TYR A 107 -0.37 2.15 11.30
C TYR A 107 0.64 3.26 10.95
N LEU A 108 0.40 4.00 9.85
CA LEU A 108 1.26 5.12 9.43
C LEU A 108 1.33 6.21 10.51
N ILE A 109 0.19 6.58 11.10
CA ILE A 109 0.12 7.58 12.16
C ILE A 109 0.86 7.09 13.41
N SER A 110 0.56 5.89 13.89
CA SER A 110 1.13 5.33 15.12
C SER A 110 2.65 5.18 15.04
N ASN A 111 3.18 4.88 13.84
CA ASN A 111 4.61 4.74 13.58
C ASN A 111 5.27 6.04 13.09
N LYS A 112 4.54 7.16 13.05
CA LYS A 112 5.02 8.47 12.57
C LYS A 112 5.66 8.38 11.18
N LYS A 113 5.06 7.57 10.29
CA LYS A 113 5.52 7.36 8.92
C LYS A 113 4.68 8.16 7.92
N ILE A 114 5.35 8.71 6.92
CA ILE A 114 4.70 9.28 5.75
C ILE A 114 4.39 8.13 4.79
N GLY A 115 3.16 8.09 4.27
CA GLY A 115 2.75 7.18 3.21
C GLY A 115 2.87 7.83 1.84
N LEU A 116 3.36 7.08 0.85
CA LEU A 116 3.30 7.40 -0.57
C LEU A 116 2.56 6.28 -1.30
N LEU A 117 1.61 6.60 -2.16
CA LEU A 117 0.96 5.61 -3.02
C LEU A 117 0.76 6.16 -4.44
N PHE A 118 0.61 5.22 -5.37
CA PHE A 118 0.29 5.50 -6.76
C PHE A 118 -1.02 4.81 -7.12
N CYS A 119 -1.97 5.56 -7.68
CA CYS A 119 -3.27 5.01 -8.03
C CYS A 119 -3.77 5.51 -9.37
N ARG A 120 -4.73 4.81 -9.96
CA ARG A 120 -5.46 5.29 -11.12
C ARG A 120 -6.39 6.44 -10.71
N GLU A 121 -6.63 7.39 -11.61
CA GLU A 121 -7.49 8.55 -11.40
C GLU A 121 -8.85 8.19 -10.79
N VAL A 122 -9.47 7.10 -11.24
CA VAL A 122 -10.77 6.64 -10.72
C VAL A 122 -10.78 6.32 -9.21
N LEU A 123 -9.61 6.15 -8.59
CA LEU A 123 -9.45 5.86 -7.17
C LEU A 123 -9.15 7.11 -6.32
N LEU A 124 -8.95 8.27 -6.92
CA LEU A 124 -8.62 9.50 -6.20
C LEU A 124 -9.66 9.83 -5.13
N LYS A 125 -10.96 9.77 -5.47
CA LYS A 125 -12.04 10.04 -4.51
C LYS A 125 -12.00 9.09 -3.31
N PHE A 126 -11.70 7.81 -3.54
CA PHE A 126 -11.58 6.81 -2.49
C PHE A 126 -10.44 7.18 -1.51
N TYR A 127 -9.24 7.41 -2.01
CA TYR A 127 -8.10 7.74 -1.14
C TYR A 127 -8.22 9.12 -0.51
N THR A 128 -8.76 10.13 -1.22
CA THR A 128 -9.01 11.45 -0.65
C THR A 128 -10.00 11.40 0.51
N SER A 129 -11.04 10.58 0.43
CA SER A 129 -11.99 10.38 1.55
C SER A 129 -11.34 9.78 2.80
N LEU A 130 -10.18 9.15 2.65
CA LEU A 130 -9.36 8.58 3.73
C LEU A 130 -8.23 9.51 4.20
N GLY A 131 -8.21 10.77 3.73
CA GLY A 131 -7.24 11.77 4.13
C GLY A 131 -5.93 11.78 3.34
N TRP A 132 -5.82 11.00 2.27
CA TRP A 132 -4.70 11.08 1.34
C TRP A 132 -4.79 12.33 0.48
N LYS A 133 -3.66 13.01 0.27
CA LYS A 133 -3.57 14.22 -0.53
C LYS A 133 -2.96 13.91 -1.88
N GLN A 134 -3.66 14.25 -2.96
CA GLN A 134 -3.14 14.16 -4.32
C GLN A 134 -2.03 15.20 -4.53
N LEU A 135 -0.93 14.79 -5.14
CA LEU A 135 0.12 15.68 -5.60
C LEU A 135 -0.18 16.21 -7.00
N GLN A 136 0.05 17.50 -7.20
CA GLN A 136 -0.04 18.08 -8.53
C GLN A 136 1.21 17.72 -9.36
N PRO A 137 1.14 17.58 -10.68
CA PRO A 137 2.28 17.21 -11.53
C PRO A 137 3.55 18.06 -11.32
N LYS A 138 3.38 19.32 -10.97
CA LYS A 138 4.50 20.23 -10.67
C LYS A 138 5.18 20.00 -9.32
N GLN A 139 4.57 19.19 -8.45
CA GLN A 139 5.06 18.92 -7.09
C GLN A 139 5.90 17.65 -6.99
N TYR A 140 6.03 16.87 -8.06
CA TYR A 140 6.82 15.66 -8.01
C TYR A 140 7.62 15.39 -9.29
N GLN A 141 8.73 14.67 -9.12
CA GLN A 141 9.52 14.08 -10.20
C GLN A 141 9.64 12.58 -9.90
N ILE A 142 8.90 11.77 -10.66
CA ILE A 142 8.89 10.31 -10.55
C ILE A 142 8.96 9.77 -11.98
N PRO A 143 10.11 9.20 -12.40
CA PRO A 143 10.30 8.75 -13.77
C PRO A 143 9.25 7.71 -14.20
N LEU A 144 8.73 7.86 -15.41
CA LEU A 144 7.79 6.95 -16.05
C LEU A 144 6.48 6.71 -15.28
N LEU A 145 6.14 7.58 -14.32
CA LEU A 145 4.87 7.47 -13.59
C LEU A 145 3.70 7.81 -14.52
N ILE A 146 2.80 6.85 -14.69
CA ILE A 146 1.54 6.98 -15.44
C ILE A 146 0.30 7.01 -14.53
N TYR A 147 0.52 7.06 -13.23
CA TYR A 147 -0.50 7.06 -12.18
C TYR A 147 -0.53 8.38 -11.43
N GLU A 148 -1.58 8.57 -10.66
CA GLU A 148 -1.67 9.68 -9.70
C GLU A 148 -0.83 9.38 -8.47
N ALA A 149 -0.07 10.37 -8.00
CA ALA A 149 0.73 10.27 -6.78
C ALA A 149 -0.03 10.90 -5.61
N MET A 150 -0.08 10.18 -4.48
CA MET A 150 -0.75 10.65 -3.27
C MET A 150 0.12 10.44 -2.04
N VAL A 151 0.04 11.39 -1.10
CA VAL A 151 0.76 11.30 0.19
C VAL A 151 -0.21 11.34 1.37
N PHE A 152 0.20 10.71 2.46
CA PHE A 152 -0.53 10.68 3.72
C PHE A 152 0.39 10.95 4.91
N ASN A 153 -0.17 11.57 5.97
CA ASN A 153 0.53 11.86 7.22
C ASN A 153 1.77 12.76 7.06
N LEU A 154 1.75 13.64 6.07
CA LEU A 154 2.79 14.64 5.86
C LEU A 154 2.35 15.96 6.50
N SER A 155 3.04 16.38 7.56
CA SER A 155 2.71 17.55 8.39
C SER A 155 3.43 18.85 7.98
N ARG A 156 4.22 18.81 6.92
CA ARG A 156 4.97 19.97 6.43
C ARG A 156 4.64 20.29 4.98
N ASP A 157 4.82 21.55 4.62
CA ASP A 157 4.78 21.95 3.22
C ASP A 157 6.08 21.55 2.51
N PHE A 158 5.99 21.32 1.21
CA PHE A 158 7.12 21.07 0.33
C PHE A 158 6.79 21.59 -1.09
N SER A 159 7.83 21.90 -1.86
CA SER A 159 7.72 22.34 -3.23
C SER A 159 7.88 21.20 -4.22
N LEU A 160 8.83 20.28 -3.95
CA LEU A 160 9.16 19.18 -4.83
C LEU A 160 9.42 17.88 -4.06
N LEU A 161 8.77 16.81 -4.51
CA LEU A 161 9.02 15.42 -4.13
C LEU A 161 9.75 14.72 -5.28
N GLU A 162 10.86 14.05 -4.99
CA GLU A 162 11.59 13.23 -5.96
C GLU A 162 11.65 11.77 -5.47
N TYR A 163 11.29 10.86 -6.33
CA TYR A 163 11.38 9.43 -6.07
C TYR A 163 11.84 8.71 -7.34
N ASN A 164 13.01 8.06 -7.31
CA ASN A 164 13.69 7.50 -8.47
C ASN A 164 13.90 5.97 -8.38
N ASP A 165 13.26 5.32 -7.42
CA ASP A 165 13.34 3.87 -7.26
C ASP A 165 12.11 3.16 -7.85
N LYS A 166 12.03 1.84 -7.71
CA LYS A 166 10.91 1.02 -8.20
C LYS A 166 9.58 1.49 -7.65
N LEU A 167 8.56 1.48 -8.50
CA LEU A 167 7.16 1.56 -8.06
C LEU A 167 6.77 0.26 -7.31
N PHE A 168 5.88 0.36 -6.34
CA PHE A 168 5.50 -0.67 -5.40
C PHE A 168 4.00 -0.99 -5.43
#